data_336e5400b7d568c3b8ea4f2fa703132b
#
_entry.id   336e5400b7d568c3b8ea4f2fa703132b
#
_cell.length_a   1.000
_cell.length_b   1.000
_cell.length_c   1.000
_cell.angle_alpha   90.00
_cell.angle_beta   90.00
_cell.angle_gamma   90.00
#
_symmetry.space_group_name_H-M   'P 1'
#
loop_
_entity.id
_entity.type
_entity.pdbx_description
1 polymer ?
#
loop_
_entity_poly.entity_id
_entity_poly.type
_entity_poly.pdbx_seq_one_letter_code
_entity_poly.pdbx_strand_id
1 'polypeptide(L)'
;MTTLYTVPSFKTSVVKSLLVSEDAGSGTTITVTLVNASGAIFSLFKTKTISGNATTELLTQPLVMEESEVLKVQAADANELHVIASILEIQPREVTT
;
A
#
# COMPACT_ATOMS: atom_id res chain seq x y z
N MET A 1 -5.11 3.58 11.49
CA MET A 1 -4.40 3.14 10.26
C MET A 1 -3.09 3.88 10.09
N THR A 2 -2.13 3.20 9.55
CA THR A 2 -0.80 3.75 9.32
C THR A 2 -0.66 4.16 7.85
N THR A 3 -0.17 5.38 7.61
CA THR A 3 0.17 5.82 6.27
C THR A 3 1.44 5.10 5.82
N LEU A 4 1.34 4.35 4.74
CA LEU A 4 2.48 3.66 4.16
C LEU A 4 3.19 4.55 3.15
N TYR A 5 2.42 5.27 2.35
CA TYR A 5 2.99 6.07 1.27
C TYR A 5 2.02 7.15 0.83
N THR A 6 2.54 8.34 0.58
CA THR A 6 1.80 9.46 0.01
C THR A 6 2.48 9.87 -1.29
N VAL A 7 1.72 9.96 -2.37
CA VAL A 7 2.29 10.38 -3.65
C VAL A 7 2.64 11.86 -3.60
N PRO A 8 3.90 12.23 -3.87
CA PRO A 8 4.31 13.63 -3.84
C PRO A 8 3.61 14.47 -4.91
N SER A 9 3.61 15.77 -4.70
CA SER A 9 3.07 16.71 -5.69
C SER A 9 3.80 16.57 -7.01
N PHE A 10 3.06 16.65 -8.10
CA PHE A 10 3.58 16.57 -9.48
C PHE A 10 4.16 15.21 -9.83
N LYS A 11 3.84 14.17 -9.07
CA LYS A 11 4.28 12.81 -9.35
C LYS A 11 3.10 11.90 -9.60
N THR A 12 3.34 10.88 -10.40
CA THR A 12 2.51 9.69 -10.49
C THR A 12 3.35 8.53 -9.99
N SER A 13 2.77 7.67 -9.20
CA SER A 13 3.50 6.55 -8.62
C SER A 13 2.89 5.24 -9.05
N VAL A 14 3.74 4.27 -9.32
CA VAL A 14 3.31 2.90 -9.62
C VAL A 14 3.79 2.02 -8.47
N VAL A 15 2.84 1.47 -7.71
CA VAL A 15 3.16 0.48 -6.68
C VAL A 15 3.29 -0.85 -7.40
N LYS A 16 4.52 -1.32 -7.53
CA LYS A 16 4.82 -2.54 -8.30
C LYS A 16 4.62 -3.79 -7.48
N SER A 17 4.79 -3.68 -6.17
CA SER A 17 4.72 -4.82 -5.27
C SER A 17 4.32 -4.34 -3.89
N LEU A 18 3.49 -5.12 -3.23
CA LEU A 18 3.10 -4.88 -1.85
C LEU A 18 3.21 -6.21 -1.11
N LEU A 19 4.38 -6.45 -0.52
CA LEU A 19 4.66 -7.68 0.21
C LEU A 19 4.27 -7.52 1.66
N VAL A 20 3.61 -8.52 2.20
CA VAL A 20 3.23 -8.57 3.60
C VAL A 20 3.79 -9.86 4.20
N SER A 21 4.58 -9.71 5.26
CA SER A 21 5.18 -10.85 5.96
C SER A 21 4.60 -10.93 7.37
N GLU A 22 4.09 -12.09 7.74
CA GLU A 22 3.59 -12.36 9.08
C GLU A 22 4.70 -13.07 9.85
N ASP A 23 5.11 -12.50 10.97
CA ASP A 23 6.32 -12.92 11.67
C ASP A 23 6.04 -13.51 13.05
N ALA A 24 4.81 -13.51 13.50
CA ALA A 24 4.46 -14.04 14.83
C ALA A 24 4.10 -15.53 14.81
N GLY A 25 3.73 -16.05 13.65
CA GLY A 25 3.35 -17.46 13.48
C GLY A 25 1.89 -17.76 13.71
N SER A 26 1.12 -16.82 14.24
CA SER A 26 -0.30 -17.04 14.58
C SER A 26 -1.26 -16.65 13.44
N GLY A 27 -0.78 -15.88 12.47
CA GLY A 27 -1.65 -15.34 11.43
C GLY A 27 -2.44 -14.14 11.90
N THR A 28 -2.79 -13.28 10.97
CA THR A 28 -3.62 -12.11 11.24
C THR A 28 -4.27 -11.64 9.93
N THR A 29 -4.93 -10.50 9.95
CA THR A 29 -5.50 -9.91 8.74
C THR A 29 -4.94 -8.53 8.51
N ILE A 30 -4.93 -8.12 7.25
CA ILE A 30 -4.51 -6.77 6.85
C ILE A 30 -5.64 -6.10 6.08
N THR A 31 -5.80 -4.81 6.31
CA THR A 31 -6.67 -3.94 5.52
C THR A 31 -5.79 -2.90 4.85
N VAL A 32 -5.92 -2.76 3.54
CA VAL A 32 -5.18 -1.78 2.75
C VAL A 32 -6.18 -0.84 2.11
N THR A 33 -6.02 0.46 2.33
CA THR A 33 -6.92 1.47 1.79
C THR A 33 -6.16 2.48 0.94
N LEU A 34 -6.86 3.00 -0.05
CA LEU A 34 -6.42 4.14 -0.84
C LEU A 34 -7.31 5.32 -0.49
N VAL A 35 -6.70 6.44 -0.11
CA VAL A 35 -7.42 7.69 0.12
C VAL A 35 -7.06 8.64 -1.02
N ASN A 36 -8.05 9.08 -1.78
CA ASN A 36 -7.78 9.95 -2.92
C ASN A 36 -7.61 11.42 -2.47
N ALA A 37 -7.28 12.28 -3.42
CA ALA A 37 -6.98 13.68 -3.12
C ALA A 37 -8.17 14.42 -2.50
N SER A 38 -9.40 13.99 -2.75
CA SER A 38 -10.59 14.61 -2.14
C SER A 38 -10.97 13.99 -0.81
N GLY A 39 -10.21 13.02 -0.33
CA GLY A 39 -10.45 12.38 0.97
C GLY A 39 -11.36 11.14 0.93
N ALA A 40 -11.80 10.72 -0.25
CA ALA A 40 -12.59 9.50 -0.36
C ALA A 40 -11.72 8.27 -0.11
N ILE A 41 -12.26 7.30 0.62
CA ILE A 41 -11.53 6.12 1.06
C ILE A 41 -12.02 4.90 0.29
N PHE A 42 -11.09 4.16 -0.29
CA PHE A 42 -11.38 2.93 -1.00
C PHE A 42 -10.60 1.79 -0.38
N SER A 43 -11.28 0.72 0.03
CA SER A 43 -10.60 -0.47 0.55
C SER A 43 -10.15 -1.33 -0.62
N LEU A 44 -8.84 -1.48 -0.78
CA LEU A 44 -8.26 -2.36 -1.80
C LEU A 44 -8.29 -3.81 -1.32
N PHE A 45 -7.92 -4.02 -0.06
CA PHE A 45 -8.02 -5.31 0.61
C PHE A 45 -8.62 -5.07 1.98
N LYS A 46 -9.74 -5.72 2.27
CA LYS A 46 -10.42 -5.54 3.55
C LYS A 46 -10.33 -6.83 4.32
N THR A 47 -9.65 -6.79 5.46
CA THR A 47 -9.44 -7.95 6.33
C THR A 47 -8.92 -9.17 5.56
N LYS A 48 -7.90 -8.95 4.73
CA LYS A 48 -7.25 -10.03 3.98
C LYS A 48 -6.45 -10.89 4.94
N THR A 49 -6.70 -12.20 4.94
CA THR A 49 -5.98 -13.12 5.81
C THR A 49 -4.53 -13.28 5.36
N ILE A 50 -3.61 -13.16 6.32
CA ILE A 50 -2.19 -13.45 6.13
C ILE A 50 -1.84 -14.61 7.04
N SER A 51 -1.43 -15.71 6.45
CA SER A 51 -1.09 -16.93 7.20
C SER A 51 0.15 -16.72 8.05
N GLY A 52 0.23 -17.46 9.17
CA GLY A 52 1.40 -17.37 10.05
C GLY A 52 2.69 -17.73 9.33
N ASN A 53 3.73 -16.96 9.58
CA ASN A 53 5.07 -17.15 9.00
C ASN A 53 5.09 -17.11 7.46
N ALA A 54 4.06 -16.54 6.83
CA ALA A 54 3.98 -16.45 5.38
C ALA A 54 4.34 -15.05 4.91
N THR A 55 4.90 -14.97 3.71
CA THR A 55 5.08 -13.72 2.98
C THR A 55 4.16 -13.77 1.76
N THR A 56 3.31 -12.76 1.64
CA THR A 56 2.28 -12.72 0.61
C THR A 56 2.44 -11.46 -0.24
N GLU A 57 2.42 -11.65 -1.56
CA GLU A 57 2.30 -10.52 -2.47
C GLU A 57 0.82 -10.22 -2.65
N LEU A 58 0.39 -9.03 -2.23
CA LEU A 58 -1.02 -8.65 -2.32
C LEU A 58 -1.44 -8.21 -3.71
N LEU A 59 -0.54 -7.57 -4.45
CA LEU A 59 -0.90 -7.03 -5.77
C LEU A 59 -0.68 -8.07 -6.85
N THR A 60 -1.70 -8.30 -7.66
CA THR A 60 -1.58 -9.13 -8.86
C THR A 60 -1.21 -8.30 -10.08
N GLN A 61 -1.42 -7.00 -10.00
CA GLN A 61 -1.10 -6.05 -11.06
C GLN A 61 -0.59 -4.77 -10.42
N PRO A 62 0.23 -3.98 -11.13
CA PRO A 62 0.68 -2.71 -10.59
C PRO A 62 -0.49 -1.78 -10.27
N LEU A 63 -0.36 -1.03 -9.18
CA LEU A 63 -1.34 -0.06 -8.75
C LEU A 63 -0.82 1.34 -9.09
N VAL A 64 -1.52 2.07 -9.94
CA VAL A 64 -1.16 3.44 -10.30
C VAL A 64 -1.84 4.40 -9.34
N MET A 65 -1.05 5.28 -8.73
CA MET A 65 -1.54 6.30 -7.82
C MET A 65 -1.19 7.68 -8.35
N GLU A 66 -2.13 8.60 -8.25
CA GLU A 66 -1.95 9.99 -8.65
C GLU A 66 -1.48 10.84 -7.47
N GLU A 67 -1.05 12.07 -7.74
CA GLU A 67 -0.54 12.94 -6.69
C GLU A 67 -1.55 13.12 -5.55
N SER A 68 -1.04 13.25 -4.35
CA SER A 68 -1.81 13.44 -3.10
C SER A 68 -2.61 12.22 -2.67
N GLU A 69 -2.63 11.14 -3.44
CA GLU A 69 -3.26 9.91 -2.98
C GLU A 69 -2.40 9.23 -1.92
N VAL A 70 -3.05 8.60 -0.96
CA VAL A 70 -2.38 8.01 0.20
C VAL A 70 -2.72 6.53 0.30
N LEU A 71 -1.68 5.72 0.46
CA LEU A 71 -1.83 4.29 0.70
C LEU A 71 -1.68 4.04 2.19
N LYS A 72 -2.70 3.46 2.80
CA LYS A 72 -2.73 3.19 4.24
C LYS A 72 -2.93 1.71 4.50
N VAL A 73 -2.37 1.25 5.61
CA VAL A 73 -2.46 -0.15 6.01
C VAL A 73 -2.85 -0.25 7.48
N GLN A 74 -3.51 -1.35 7.83
CA GLN A 74 -3.84 -1.68 9.21
C GLN A 74 -3.83 -3.19 9.39
N ALA A 75 -3.10 -3.65 10.41
CA ALA A 75 -3.15 -5.05 10.83
C ALA A 75 -4.18 -5.20 11.94
N ALA A 76 -4.82 -6.36 12.02
CA ALA A 76 -5.75 -6.65 13.12
C ALA A 76 -5.01 -6.80 14.44
N ASP A 77 -3.80 -7.34 14.40
CA ASP A 77 -2.99 -7.56 15.59
C ASP A 77 -1.68 -6.78 15.49
N ALA A 78 -1.29 -6.16 16.60
CA ALA A 78 -0.11 -5.31 16.63
C ALA A 78 1.17 -6.13 16.50
N ASN A 79 2.16 -5.56 15.83
CA ASN A 79 3.53 -6.09 15.75
C ASN A 79 3.65 -7.48 15.10
N GLU A 80 2.70 -7.88 14.27
CA GLU A 80 2.76 -9.17 13.59
C GLU A 80 3.11 -9.07 12.11
N LEU A 81 2.89 -7.91 11.48
CA LEU A 81 3.09 -7.75 10.05
C LEU A 81 4.19 -6.77 9.71
N HIS A 82 4.97 -7.13 8.71
CA HIS A 82 5.91 -6.24 8.05
C HIS A 82 5.43 -6.02 6.63
N VAL A 83 5.31 -4.78 6.21
CA VAL A 83 4.79 -4.44 4.89
C VAL A 83 5.89 -3.73 4.11
N ILE A 84 6.17 -4.23 2.93
CA ILE A 84 7.19 -3.66 2.04
C ILE A 84 6.53 -3.31 0.72
N ALA A 85 6.59 -2.04 0.35
CA ALA A 85 6.08 -1.56 -0.92
C ALA A 85 7.23 -1.20 -1.84
N SER A 86 7.20 -1.72 -3.06
CA SER A 86 8.14 -1.34 -4.11
C SER A 86 7.43 -0.36 -5.04
N ILE A 87 7.95 0.86 -5.10
CA ILE A 87 7.24 1.96 -5.73
C ILE A 87 8.17 2.66 -6.72
N LEU A 88 7.64 2.91 -7.92
CA LEU A 88 8.30 3.74 -8.91
C LEU A 88 7.57 5.08 -8.97
N GLU A 89 8.30 6.16 -8.68
CA GLU A 89 7.76 7.51 -8.82
C GLU A 89 8.14 8.06 -10.17
N ILE A 90 7.14 8.58 -10.88
CA ILE A 90 7.33 9.11 -12.22
C ILE A 90 6.88 10.55 -12.22
N GLN A 91 7.69 11.41 -12.81
CA GLN A 91 7.24 12.74 -13.15
C GLN A 91 6.60 12.63 -14.52
N PRO A 92 5.25 12.73 -14.63
CA PRO A 92 4.56 12.39 -15.87
C PRO A 92 4.96 13.28 -17.02
N ARG A 93 5.37 14.48 -16.68
CA ARG A 93 5.77 15.44 -17.71
C ARG A 93 6.79 16.40 -17.14
N GLU A 94 7.91 16.48 -17.80
CA GLU A 94 8.88 17.51 -17.51
C GLU A 94 8.46 18.79 -18.21
N VAL A 95 8.35 19.87 -17.43
CA VAL A 95 8.04 21.17 -18.00
C VAL A 95 9.35 21.84 -18.39
N THR A 96 9.56 21.96 -19.67
CA THR A 96 10.67 22.74 -20.19
C THR A 96 10.15 24.08 -20.69
N THR A 97 10.78 25.09 -20.27
CA THR A 97 10.44 26.44 -20.73
C THR A 97 11.42 26.88 -21.81
#